data_131411e0d4e49ddb28df93900a49066b
#
_entry.id   131411e0d4e49ddb28df93900a49066b
#
_cell.length_a   1.000
_cell.length_b   1.000
_cell.length_c   1.000
_cell.angle_alpha   90.00
_cell.angle_beta   90.00
_cell.angle_gamma   90.00
#
_symmetry.space_group_name_H-M   'P 1'
#
loop_
_entity.id
_entity.type
_entity.pdbx_description
1 polymer ?
#
loop_
_entity_poly.entity_id
_entity_poly.type
_entity_poly.pdbx_seq_one_letter_code
_entity_poly.pdbx_strand_id
1 'polypeptide(L)'
;YHKDLDKNLSVCTHCGYPMRLSPSKRLDLLFDDADYEVVELPSVKEDPLKFRDVKKYADRLKDYRRKTGSSTDAITVALGKIGGFPSVVAVFNFEFAGGSMGTAVGEGIIAAAELAVLENAALIVVPASGGARMQEGVLSLMQMSRTVFAINHVKDKGLPYIVLMTNPVMGGVTASFAML
;
A
#
# COMPACT_ATOMS: atom_id res chain seq x y z
N TYR A 1 -26.24 5.65 10.71
CA TYR A 1 -25.45 5.89 9.46
C TYR A 1 -24.09 5.14 9.45
N HIS A 2 -23.23 5.25 10.50
CA HIS A 2 -21.93 4.56 10.50
C HIS A 2 -22.08 3.02 10.54
N LYS A 3 -22.99 2.50 11.37
CA LYS A 3 -23.27 1.06 11.45
C LYS A 3 -23.80 0.48 10.13
N ASP A 4 -24.57 1.26 9.39
CA ASP A 4 -25.12 0.82 8.10
C ASP A 4 -24.04 0.81 7.01
N LEU A 5 -23.12 1.78 7.02
CA LEU A 5 -21.96 1.79 6.14
C LEU A 5 -21.01 0.61 6.42
N ASP A 6 -20.78 0.30 7.70
CA ASP A 6 -19.93 -0.84 8.08
C ASP A 6 -20.53 -2.17 7.59
N LYS A 7 -21.85 -2.35 7.72
CA LYS A 7 -22.55 -3.54 7.22
C LYS A 7 -22.57 -3.65 5.70
N ASN A 8 -22.54 -2.50 5.00
CA ASN A 8 -22.61 -2.45 3.54
C ASN A 8 -21.22 -2.16 2.91
N LEU A 9 -20.14 -2.65 3.53
CA LEU A 9 -18.78 -2.54 3.02
C LEU A 9 -18.37 -1.12 2.63
N SER A 10 -18.80 -0.13 3.40
CA SER A 10 -18.61 1.30 3.16
C SER A 10 -19.24 1.82 1.85
N VAL A 11 -20.26 1.16 1.32
CA VAL A 11 -21.08 1.65 0.21
C VAL A 11 -22.32 2.35 0.76
N CYS A 12 -22.58 3.57 0.27
CA CYS A 12 -23.75 4.33 0.69
C CYS A 12 -25.06 3.62 0.26
N THR A 13 -25.94 3.33 1.22
CA THR A 13 -27.21 2.64 0.94
C THR A 13 -28.21 3.51 0.16
N HIS A 14 -28.03 4.84 0.13
CA HIS A 14 -28.93 5.75 -0.58
C HIS A 14 -28.53 6.00 -2.03
N CYS A 15 -27.25 6.18 -2.31
CA CYS A 15 -26.78 6.56 -3.64
C CYS A 15 -25.78 5.56 -4.26
N GLY A 16 -25.44 4.48 -3.57
CA GLY A 16 -24.50 3.47 -4.05
C GLY A 16 -23.04 3.95 -4.11
N TYR A 17 -22.73 5.16 -3.59
CA TYR A 17 -21.37 5.69 -3.66
C TYR A 17 -20.43 4.88 -2.77
N PRO A 18 -19.33 4.31 -3.31
CA PRO A 18 -18.33 3.59 -2.51
C PRO A 18 -17.41 4.57 -1.80
N MET A 19 -17.33 4.46 -0.48
CA MET A 19 -16.39 5.21 0.34
C MET A 19 -15.08 4.45 0.47
N ARG A 20 -14.01 5.14 0.88
CA ARG A 20 -12.72 4.51 1.09
C ARG A 20 -12.73 3.58 2.30
N LEU A 21 -12.11 2.42 2.15
CA LEU A 21 -11.82 1.49 3.23
C LEU A 21 -10.44 1.78 3.81
N SER A 22 -10.31 1.65 5.14
CA SER A 22 -9.01 1.65 5.79
C SER A 22 -8.21 0.40 5.42
N PRO A 23 -6.86 0.44 5.52
CA PRO A 23 -6.05 -0.76 5.29
C PRO A 23 -6.49 -1.97 6.12
N SER A 24 -6.75 -1.79 7.42
CA SER A 24 -7.21 -2.88 8.29
C SER A 24 -8.53 -3.50 7.82
N LYS A 25 -9.55 -2.68 7.57
CA LYS A 25 -10.83 -3.19 7.05
C LYS A 25 -10.67 -3.94 5.72
N ARG A 26 -9.74 -3.50 4.87
CA ARG A 26 -9.46 -4.19 3.61
C ARG A 26 -8.79 -5.53 3.83
N LEU A 27 -7.85 -5.62 4.76
CA LEU A 27 -7.21 -6.88 5.13
C LEU A 27 -8.23 -7.84 5.77
N ASP A 28 -9.07 -7.35 6.69
CA ASP A 28 -10.14 -8.15 7.33
C ASP A 28 -11.12 -8.74 6.30
N LEU A 29 -11.34 -8.06 5.16
CA LEU A 29 -12.22 -8.53 4.09
C LEU A 29 -11.57 -9.49 3.11
N LEU A 30 -10.24 -9.45 2.99
CA LEU A 30 -9.51 -10.27 2.02
C LEU A 30 -9.06 -11.60 2.60
N PHE A 31 -8.58 -11.60 3.84
CA PHE A 31 -8.07 -12.80 4.49
C PHE A 31 -9.19 -13.66 5.08
N ASP A 32 -9.01 -14.96 5.02
CA ASP A 32 -9.92 -15.95 5.60
C ASP A 32 -10.02 -15.70 7.12
N ASP A 33 -11.25 -15.63 7.63
CA ASP A 33 -11.56 -15.39 9.05
C ASP A 33 -10.86 -14.15 9.65
N ALA A 34 -10.40 -13.20 8.82
CA ALA A 34 -9.56 -12.06 9.21
C ALA A 34 -8.29 -12.49 9.99
N ASP A 35 -7.76 -13.68 9.68
CA ASP A 35 -6.56 -14.24 10.29
C ASP A 35 -5.34 -13.92 9.42
N TYR A 36 -4.55 -12.93 9.86
CA TYR A 36 -3.33 -12.48 9.19
C TYR A 36 -2.35 -11.85 10.16
N GLU A 37 -1.08 -11.90 9.79
CA GLU A 37 0.01 -11.25 10.50
C GLU A 37 0.46 -10.00 9.73
N VAL A 38 0.53 -8.84 10.42
CA VAL A 38 1.09 -7.61 9.85
C VAL A 38 2.60 -7.67 9.89
N VAL A 39 3.22 -7.49 8.75
CA VAL A 39 4.67 -7.58 8.56
C VAL A 39 5.34 -6.28 8.97
N GLU A 40 6.39 -6.36 9.80
CA GLU A 40 7.24 -5.21 10.09
C GLU A 40 8.09 -4.88 8.86
N LEU A 41 7.95 -3.64 8.38
CA LEU A 41 8.65 -3.18 7.18
C LEU A 41 10.01 -2.57 7.51
N PRO A 42 10.99 -2.67 6.59
CA PRO A 42 12.30 -2.06 6.77
C PRO A 42 12.20 -0.56 7.02
N SER A 43 12.98 -0.06 7.97
CA SER A 43 13.05 1.38 8.22
C SER A 43 13.80 2.09 7.10
N VAL A 44 13.29 3.24 6.69
CA VAL A 44 13.94 4.09 5.67
C VAL A 44 14.39 5.41 6.27
N LYS A 45 15.41 6.03 5.67
CA LYS A 45 15.83 7.36 6.07
C LYS A 45 14.74 8.37 5.69
N GLU A 46 14.17 9.02 6.69
CA GLU A 46 13.18 10.06 6.51
C GLU A 46 13.81 11.35 5.99
N ASP A 47 13.12 12.00 5.05
CA ASP A 47 13.48 13.32 4.50
C ASP A 47 14.96 13.48 4.14
N PRO A 48 15.55 12.58 3.31
CA PRO A 48 16.97 12.64 2.98
C PRO A 48 17.33 13.92 2.20
N LEU A 49 16.36 14.52 1.52
CA LEU A 49 16.54 15.76 0.75
C LEU A 49 16.34 17.02 1.57
N LYS A 50 15.88 16.91 2.84
CA LYS A 50 15.52 18.03 3.70
C LYS A 50 14.53 19.00 3.02
N PHE A 51 13.54 18.39 2.34
CA PHE A 51 12.56 19.15 1.55
C PHE A 51 11.75 20.11 2.43
N ARG A 52 11.56 21.30 1.94
CA ARG A 52 10.74 22.34 2.55
C ARG A 52 10.02 23.15 1.47
N ASP A 53 8.73 23.27 1.63
CA ASP A 53 7.89 24.27 0.99
C ASP A 53 7.38 25.26 2.07
N VAL A 54 6.06 25.35 2.26
CA VAL A 54 5.45 26.08 3.39
C VAL A 54 5.80 25.42 4.74
N LYS A 55 5.98 24.10 4.75
CA LYS A 55 6.30 23.29 5.94
C LYS A 55 7.40 22.28 5.61
N LYS A 56 8.28 21.96 6.59
CA LYS A 56 9.28 20.90 6.44
C LYS A 56 8.60 19.55 6.20
N TYR A 57 9.14 18.74 5.32
CA TYR A 57 8.57 17.42 5.01
C TYR A 57 8.58 16.49 6.24
N ALA A 58 9.63 16.51 7.05
CA ALA A 58 9.68 15.77 8.31
C ALA A 58 8.50 16.11 9.26
N ASP A 59 8.06 17.37 9.30
CA ASP A 59 6.91 17.78 10.11
C ASP A 59 5.59 17.31 9.49
N ARG A 60 5.50 17.26 8.16
CA ARG A 60 4.34 16.67 7.46
C ARG A 60 4.21 15.19 7.75
N LEU A 61 5.31 14.42 7.76
CA LEU A 61 5.31 13.00 8.10
C LEU A 61 4.75 12.77 9.52
N LYS A 62 5.16 13.59 10.50
CA LYS A 62 4.60 13.54 11.86
C LYS A 62 3.11 13.81 11.89
N ASP A 63 2.63 14.80 11.12
CA ASP A 63 1.20 15.11 11.03
C ASP A 63 0.41 13.98 10.40
N TYR A 64 0.92 13.35 9.33
CA TYR A 64 0.27 12.19 8.71
C TYR A 64 0.16 11.02 9.68
N ARG A 65 1.23 10.68 10.42
CA ARG A 65 1.19 9.64 11.45
C ARG A 65 0.17 9.94 12.52
N ARG A 66 0.14 11.19 13.04
CA ARG A 66 -0.84 11.61 14.04
C ARG A 66 -2.28 11.49 13.51
N LYS A 67 -2.51 11.88 12.25
CA LYS A 67 -3.85 11.82 11.62
C LYS A 67 -4.31 10.39 11.39
N THR A 68 -3.43 9.52 10.93
CA THR A 68 -3.77 8.13 10.60
C THR A 68 -3.72 7.18 11.80
N GLY A 69 -3.12 7.61 12.91
CA GLY A 69 -2.85 6.75 14.06
C GLY A 69 -1.86 5.61 13.76
N SER A 70 -1.17 5.68 12.63
CA SER A 70 -0.24 4.65 12.18
C SER A 70 1.21 5.08 12.37
N SER A 71 2.05 4.16 12.83
CA SER A 71 3.51 4.34 12.86
C SER A 71 4.15 4.13 11.47
N THR A 72 3.46 3.45 10.57
CA THR A 72 3.92 3.15 9.21
C THR A 72 3.62 4.29 8.24
N ASP A 73 4.25 4.22 7.05
CA ASP A 73 3.98 5.11 5.92
C ASP A 73 2.68 4.71 5.18
N ALA A 74 2.52 5.09 3.94
CA ALA A 74 1.33 4.88 3.13
C ALA A 74 1.09 3.42 2.69
N ILE A 75 1.75 2.45 3.29
CA ILE A 75 1.62 1.03 2.95
C ILE A 75 1.59 0.16 4.21
N THR A 76 0.78 -0.89 4.19
CA THR A 76 0.76 -1.98 5.17
C THR A 76 0.86 -3.29 4.42
N VAL A 77 1.73 -4.18 4.88
CA VAL A 77 1.91 -5.53 4.32
C VAL A 77 1.45 -6.54 5.35
N ALA A 78 0.74 -7.56 4.91
CA ALA A 78 0.27 -8.64 5.75
C ALA A 78 0.41 -9.99 5.06
N LEU A 79 0.64 -11.04 5.85
CA LEU A 79 0.71 -12.44 5.43
C LEU A 79 -0.44 -13.22 6.05
N GLY A 80 -1.11 -14.06 5.28
CA GLY A 80 -2.21 -14.91 5.73
C GLY A 80 -2.68 -15.83 4.61
N LYS A 81 -3.94 -16.29 4.70
CA LYS A 81 -4.53 -17.13 3.67
C LYS A 81 -5.74 -16.46 3.05
N ILE A 82 -5.92 -16.67 1.75
CA ILE A 82 -7.11 -16.26 0.99
C ILE A 82 -7.61 -17.46 0.22
N GLY A 83 -8.83 -17.93 0.55
CA GLY A 83 -9.38 -19.15 0.00
C GLY A 83 -8.52 -20.39 0.31
N GLY A 84 -7.84 -20.41 1.44
CA GLY A 84 -6.90 -21.45 1.85
C GLY A 84 -5.49 -21.36 1.26
N PHE A 85 -5.23 -20.40 0.34
CA PHE A 85 -3.92 -20.24 -0.32
C PHE A 85 -3.04 -19.21 0.40
N PRO A 86 -1.75 -19.49 0.65
CA PRO A 86 -0.82 -18.51 1.20
C PRO A 86 -0.79 -17.23 0.35
N SER A 87 -0.93 -16.09 0.98
CA SER A 87 -1.03 -14.81 0.28
C SER A 87 -0.36 -13.69 1.07
N VAL A 88 0.48 -12.92 0.40
CA VAL A 88 1.03 -11.65 0.91
C VAL A 88 0.23 -10.51 0.30
N VAL A 89 -0.35 -9.66 1.14
CA VAL A 89 -1.18 -8.55 0.70
C VAL A 89 -0.54 -7.22 1.09
N ALA A 90 -0.28 -6.36 0.12
CA ALA A 90 0.23 -5.00 0.32
C ALA A 90 -0.90 -3.99 0.05
N VAL A 91 -1.39 -3.32 1.10
CA VAL A 91 -2.50 -2.37 1.03
C VAL A 91 -2.01 -0.95 1.24
N PHE A 92 -2.43 -0.04 0.37
CA PHE A 92 -2.10 1.37 0.50
C PHE A 92 -3.06 2.11 1.45
N ASN A 93 -2.50 3.05 2.21
CA ASN A 93 -3.25 3.99 3.03
C ASN A 93 -3.31 5.35 2.34
N PHE A 94 -4.43 5.66 1.70
CA PHE A 94 -4.61 6.93 1.01
C PHE A 94 -4.65 8.14 1.96
N GLU A 95 -4.97 7.96 3.24
CA GLU A 95 -4.99 9.05 4.22
C GLU A 95 -3.60 9.52 4.60
N PHE A 96 -2.59 8.66 4.41
CA PHE A 96 -1.19 9.03 4.59
C PHE A 96 -0.64 9.62 3.29
N ALA A 97 -0.42 10.91 3.25
CA ALA A 97 0.18 11.65 2.12
C ALA A 97 -0.50 11.35 0.75
N GLY A 98 -1.83 11.12 0.72
CA GLY A 98 -2.55 10.73 -0.50
C GLY A 98 -2.12 9.38 -1.06
N GLY A 99 -1.62 8.45 -0.24
CA GLY A 99 -1.10 7.15 -0.68
C GLY A 99 0.10 7.28 -1.62
N SER A 100 0.79 8.41 -1.63
CA SER A 100 1.88 8.66 -2.59
C SER A 100 3.07 7.74 -2.35
N MET A 101 3.64 7.23 -3.44
CA MET A 101 4.80 6.34 -3.42
C MET A 101 6.07 7.13 -3.14
N GLY A 102 6.58 7.04 -1.92
CA GLY A 102 7.93 7.43 -1.52
C GLY A 102 8.83 6.21 -1.31
N THR A 103 10.00 6.43 -0.76
CA THR A 103 10.99 5.37 -0.49
C THR A 103 10.41 4.28 0.43
N ALA A 104 9.68 4.65 1.47
CA ALA A 104 9.06 3.69 2.38
C ALA A 104 8.03 2.78 1.69
N VAL A 105 7.23 3.33 0.77
CA VAL A 105 6.28 2.52 -0.02
C VAL A 105 7.03 1.59 -0.98
N GLY A 106 8.09 2.08 -1.63
CA GLY A 106 8.93 1.25 -2.49
C GLY A 106 9.55 0.08 -1.75
N GLU A 107 10.13 0.31 -0.57
CA GLU A 107 10.66 -0.75 0.30
C GLU A 107 9.55 -1.72 0.75
N GLY A 108 8.37 -1.21 1.08
CA GLY A 108 7.23 -2.06 1.44
C GLY A 108 6.80 -3.01 0.33
N ILE A 109 6.78 -2.56 -0.93
CA ILE A 109 6.48 -3.43 -2.09
C ILE A 109 7.60 -4.46 -2.29
N ILE A 110 8.87 -4.06 -2.15
CA ILE A 110 10.01 -4.98 -2.27
C ILE A 110 9.95 -6.04 -1.18
N ALA A 111 9.76 -5.65 0.07
CA ALA A 111 9.63 -6.57 1.19
C ALA A 111 8.44 -7.54 1.01
N ALA A 112 7.30 -7.05 0.50
CA ALA A 112 6.15 -7.89 0.18
C ALA A 112 6.46 -8.91 -0.93
N ALA A 113 7.21 -8.51 -1.96
CA ALA A 113 7.61 -9.39 -3.05
C ALA A 113 8.61 -10.46 -2.58
N GLU A 114 9.60 -10.08 -1.76
CA GLU A 114 10.57 -11.01 -1.17
C GLU A 114 9.88 -12.01 -0.23
N LEU A 115 8.94 -11.54 0.61
CA LEU A 115 8.16 -12.41 1.49
C LEU A 115 7.29 -13.38 0.68
N ALA A 116 6.64 -12.91 -0.40
CA ALA A 116 5.83 -13.78 -1.25
C ALA A 116 6.66 -14.91 -1.87
N VAL A 117 7.90 -14.62 -2.29
CA VAL A 117 8.83 -15.62 -2.80
C VAL A 117 9.27 -16.58 -1.68
N LEU A 118 9.58 -16.07 -0.49
CA LEU A 118 10.02 -16.86 0.65
C LEU A 118 8.94 -17.86 1.10
N GLU A 119 7.70 -17.39 1.20
CA GLU A 119 6.54 -18.17 1.66
C GLU A 119 5.86 -18.98 0.55
N ASN A 120 6.38 -18.92 -0.69
CA ASN A 120 5.75 -19.52 -1.87
C ASN A 120 4.27 -19.11 -1.99
N ALA A 121 4.00 -17.83 -1.81
CA ALA A 121 2.67 -17.22 -1.69
C ALA A 121 2.32 -16.35 -2.90
N ALA A 122 1.03 -16.14 -3.14
CA ALA A 122 0.58 -15.12 -4.07
C ALA A 122 0.90 -13.72 -3.53
N LEU A 123 1.32 -12.79 -4.41
CA LEU A 123 1.44 -11.38 -4.07
C LEU A 123 0.22 -10.61 -4.58
N ILE A 124 -0.51 -9.99 -3.64
CA ILE A 124 -1.67 -9.17 -3.96
C ILE A 124 -1.39 -7.73 -3.54
N VAL A 125 -1.48 -6.80 -4.47
CA VAL A 125 -1.28 -5.37 -4.18
C VAL A 125 -2.59 -4.62 -4.36
N VAL A 126 -2.95 -3.82 -3.35
CA VAL A 126 -4.16 -3.00 -3.35
C VAL A 126 -3.75 -1.53 -3.30
N PRO A 127 -3.41 -0.94 -4.46
CA PRO A 127 -2.94 0.44 -4.53
C PRO A 127 -4.11 1.42 -4.37
N ALA A 128 -3.85 2.50 -3.61
CA ALA A 128 -4.67 3.69 -3.51
C ALA A 128 -3.73 4.90 -3.43
N SER A 129 -3.47 5.57 -4.56
CA SER A 129 -2.33 6.49 -4.64
C SER A 129 -2.53 7.62 -5.63
N GLY A 130 -2.10 8.81 -5.24
CA GLY A 130 -1.93 9.96 -6.12
C GLY A 130 -0.67 9.92 -7.01
N GLY A 131 0.19 8.90 -6.87
CA GLY A 131 1.40 8.72 -7.67
C GLY A 131 2.71 8.87 -6.87
N ALA A 132 3.79 9.27 -7.53
CA ALA A 132 5.10 9.47 -6.89
C ALA A 132 5.09 10.64 -5.90
N ARG A 133 5.77 10.48 -4.76
CA ARG A 133 5.81 11.48 -3.69
C ARG A 133 6.73 12.64 -4.03
N MET A 134 6.15 13.81 -4.27
CA MET A 134 6.87 15.01 -4.72
C MET A 134 7.98 15.44 -3.75
N GLN A 135 7.75 15.33 -2.44
CA GLN A 135 8.69 15.75 -1.40
C GLN A 135 9.99 14.93 -1.37
N GLU A 136 9.99 13.75 -1.96
CA GLU A 136 11.15 12.88 -2.08
C GLU A 136 11.83 12.98 -3.47
N GLY A 137 11.32 13.85 -4.34
CA GLY A 137 11.93 14.16 -5.64
C GLY A 137 12.28 12.92 -6.45
N VAL A 138 13.51 12.86 -6.96
CA VAL A 138 14.00 11.74 -7.78
C VAL A 138 13.98 10.40 -7.03
N LEU A 139 14.09 10.38 -5.69
CA LEU A 139 14.07 9.14 -4.92
C LEU A 139 12.71 8.44 -5.03
N SER A 140 11.61 9.19 -5.10
CA SER A 140 10.29 8.61 -5.33
C SER A 140 10.14 8.06 -6.76
N LEU A 141 10.74 8.71 -7.76
CA LEU A 141 10.74 8.21 -9.14
C LEU A 141 11.57 6.93 -9.28
N MET A 142 12.67 6.82 -8.55
CA MET A 142 13.50 5.60 -8.53
C MET A 142 12.75 4.38 -7.97
N GLN A 143 11.70 4.59 -7.16
CA GLN A 143 10.88 3.47 -6.68
C GLN A 143 10.11 2.79 -7.81
N MET A 144 9.81 3.47 -8.90
CA MET A 144 9.11 2.87 -10.05
C MET A 144 9.90 1.68 -10.62
N SER A 145 11.18 1.87 -10.93
CA SER A 145 12.02 0.78 -11.45
C SER A 145 12.27 -0.32 -10.41
N ARG A 146 12.49 0.05 -9.14
CA ARG A 146 12.72 -0.91 -8.05
C ARG A 146 11.52 -1.83 -7.83
N THR A 147 10.33 -1.27 -7.81
CA THR A 147 9.08 -2.04 -7.62
C THR A 147 8.78 -2.94 -8.83
N VAL A 148 9.01 -2.46 -10.07
CA VAL A 148 8.89 -3.29 -11.28
C VAL A 148 9.82 -4.49 -11.21
N PHE A 149 11.09 -4.27 -10.80
CA PHE A 149 12.06 -5.35 -10.65
C PHE A 149 11.60 -6.39 -9.61
N ALA A 150 11.11 -5.94 -8.46
CA ALA A 150 10.61 -6.83 -7.40
C ALA A 150 9.41 -7.67 -7.86
N ILE A 151 8.47 -7.07 -8.59
CA ILE A 151 7.31 -7.79 -9.14
C ILE A 151 7.76 -8.82 -10.20
N ASN A 152 8.70 -8.47 -11.07
CA ASN A 152 9.22 -9.42 -12.04
C ASN A 152 9.88 -10.62 -11.35
N HIS A 153 10.58 -10.40 -10.23
CA HIS A 153 11.14 -11.50 -9.45
C HIS A 153 10.06 -12.48 -8.94
N VAL A 154 8.92 -12.00 -8.48
CA VAL A 154 7.76 -12.85 -8.09
C VAL A 154 7.26 -13.66 -9.29
N LYS A 155 7.09 -13.00 -10.44
CA LYS A 155 6.61 -13.64 -11.68
C LYS A 155 7.60 -14.67 -12.23
N ASP A 156 8.90 -14.40 -12.15
CA ASP A 156 9.97 -15.34 -12.57
C ASP A 156 10.00 -16.62 -11.71
N LYS A 157 9.48 -16.53 -10.47
CA LYS A 157 9.28 -17.71 -9.61
C LYS A 157 7.99 -18.46 -9.91
N GLY A 158 7.21 -18.02 -10.89
CA GLY A 158 5.93 -18.63 -11.24
C GLY A 158 4.81 -18.37 -10.23
N LEU A 159 4.99 -17.39 -9.33
CA LEU A 159 4.00 -17.05 -8.32
C LEU A 159 2.96 -16.06 -8.87
N PRO A 160 1.69 -16.15 -8.43
CA PRO A 160 0.66 -15.22 -8.85
C PRO A 160 0.95 -13.80 -8.37
N TYR A 161 0.84 -12.84 -9.29
CA TYR A 161 0.82 -11.41 -8.98
C TYR A 161 -0.54 -10.83 -9.37
N ILE A 162 -1.25 -10.26 -8.40
CA ILE A 162 -2.61 -9.75 -8.58
C ILE A 162 -2.67 -8.30 -8.09
N VAL A 163 -3.26 -7.43 -8.89
CA VAL A 163 -3.50 -6.04 -8.49
C VAL A 163 -5.01 -5.79 -8.37
N LEU A 164 -5.45 -5.45 -7.17
CA LEU A 164 -6.82 -5.00 -6.92
C LEU A 164 -6.87 -3.47 -7.04
N MET A 165 -7.13 -2.98 -8.24
CA MET A 165 -7.18 -1.54 -8.54
C MET A 165 -8.27 -0.84 -7.74
N THR A 166 -7.90 0.24 -7.02
CA THR A 166 -8.86 1.07 -6.30
C THR A 166 -8.90 2.50 -6.87
N ASN A 167 -9.70 3.38 -6.27
CA ASN A 167 -9.81 4.77 -6.69
C ASN A 167 -9.28 5.70 -5.57
N PRO A 168 -8.24 6.55 -5.86
CA PRO A 168 -7.51 6.68 -7.13
C PRO A 168 -6.27 5.78 -7.21
N VAL A 169 -5.84 5.43 -8.43
CA VAL A 169 -4.49 4.93 -8.72
C VAL A 169 -3.94 5.74 -9.89
N MET A 170 -2.90 6.53 -9.66
CA MET A 170 -2.45 7.55 -10.61
C MET A 170 -0.93 7.60 -10.76
N GLY A 171 -0.49 8.24 -11.83
CA GLY A 171 0.90 8.64 -12.06
C GLY A 171 1.90 7.48 -11.99
N GLY A 172 2.97 7.66 -11.19
CA GLY A 172 4.06 6.70 -11.08
C GLY A 172 3.66 5.32 -10.55
N VAL A 173 2.60 5.21 -9.76
CA VAL A 173 2.08 3.91 -9.30
C VAL A 173 1.43 3.16 -10.45
N THR A 174 0.58 3.82 -11.24
CA THR A 174 -0.02 3.22 -12.44
C THR A 174 1.05 2.87 -13.48
N ALA A 175 2.01 3.77 -13.72
CA ALA A 175 3.07 3.58 -14.70
C ALA A 175 4.18 2.60 -14.27
N SER A 176 4.04 1.95 -13.12
CA SER A 176 4.99 0.96 -12.62
C SER A 176 4.28 -0.34 -12.25
N PHE A 177 4.29 -0.74 -10.99
CA PHE A 177 3.83 -2.06 -10.54
C PHE A 177 2.32 -2.29 -10.67
N ALA A 178 1.48 -1.24 -10.69
CA ALA A 178 0.04 -1.46 -10.71
C ALA A 178 -0.53 -1.95 -12.05
N MET A 179 0.24 -1.87 -13.13
CA MET A 179 -0.19 -2.29 -14.48
C MET A 179 0.64 -3.45 -15.06
N LEU A 180 1.37 -4.21 -14.21
CA LEU A 180 2.19 -5.34 -14.62
C LEU A 180 1.43 -6.67 -14.70
#